data_74aee6198d95b12a7a6a0d5fef299a84
#
_entry.id   74aee6198d95b12a7a6a0d5fef299a84
#
_cell.length_a   1.000
_cell.length_b   1.000
_cell.length_c   1.000
_cell.angle_alpha   90.00
_cell.angle_beta   90.00
_cell.angle_gamma   90.00
#
_symmetry.space_group_name_H-M   'P 1'
#
loop_
_entity.id
_entity.type
_entity.pdbx_description
1 polymer ?
#
loop_
_entity_poly.entity_id
_entity_poly.type
_entity_poly.pdbx_seq_one_letter_code
_entity_poly.pdbx_strand_id
1 'polypeptide(L)'
;MQIHVARNSAQLGIFSSDEIVAGLQSGRFVASDLAWRDGMATWSPLSDWSEFRGVGVPPPPSAQPAELGEVAPAMPSWERGASFSNYVATIKEVALDPVRTFANLRDGGYARPISFTYWSLLPAWALGSLMYAGVAFFVLSAGQSVSLPKDPAMQWLSGTTPLAVAAIISGFLGVIFVLTPLFQFLGAAFTHLLLLPWKPAGSYAQTCRANAYATAAFMPFVFIPCLNYIAAPWQMVAVIIAHSQVHRIAWWKVVISLVVLPCCCVCGCYAMLFASIANQFPH
;
A
#
# COMPACT_ATOMS: atom_id res chain seq x y z
N MET A 1 5.14 62.25 11.69
CA MET A 1 3.78 61.85 11.38
C MET A 1 3.60 60.44 11.94
N GLN A 2 2.54 60.15 12.73
CA GLN A 2 2.37 58.88 13.39
C GLN A 2 1.39 58.02 12.59
N ILE A 3 1.80 56.75 12.34
CA ILE A 3 1.03 55.77 11.56
C ILE A 3 0.83 54.53 12.43
N HIS A 4 -0.41 54.15 12.62
CA HIS A 4 -0.76 52.90 13.31
C HIS A 4 -0.63 51.75 12.32
N VAL A 5 0.01 50.65 12.73
CA VAL A 5 0.16 49.43 11.91
C VAL A 5 -0.45 48.23 12.62
N ALA A 6 -1.20 47.41 11.87
CA ALA A 6 -1.85 46.21 12.38
C ALA A 6 -1.66 45.04 11.40
N ARG A 7 -1.58 43.83 11.95
CA ARG A 7 -1.51 42.56 11.22
C ARG A 7 -2.48 41.56 11.84
N ASN A 8 -3.33 40.93 11.03
CA ASN A 8 -4.30 39.90 11.50
C ASN A 8 -5.15 40.40 12.69
N SER A 9 -5.66 41.63 12.63
CA SER A 9 -6.43 42.28 13.68
C SER A 9 -5.66 42.60 14.98
N ALA A 10 -4.36 42.35 15.05
CA ALA A 10 -3.50 42.74 16.16
C ALA A 10 -2.74 44.02 15.82
N GLN A 11 -2.79 45.03 16.70
CA GLN A 11 -2.03 46.25 16.52
C GLN A 11 -0.55 46.01 16.84
N LEU A 12 0.33 46.27 15.85
CA LEU A 12 1.78 46.14 15.99
C LEU A 12 2.43 47.34 16.69
N GLY A 13 1.77 48.50 16.63
CA GLY A 13 2.24 49.71 17.26
C GLY A 13 1.99 50.98 16.41
N ILE A 14 2.62 52.08 16.86
CA ILE A 14 2.60 53.37 16.18
C ILE A 14 4.03 53.66 15.73
N PHE A 15 4.20 53.99 14.45
CA PHE A 15 5.51 54.16 13.82
C PHE A 15 5.55 55.44 12.98
N SER A 16 6.74 55.97 12.77
CA SER A 16 6.98 57.07 11.80
C SER A 16 7.08 56.50 10.37
N SER A 17 6.94 57.34 9.36
CA SER A 17 7.13 56.93 7.97
C SER A 17 8.51 56.29 7.73
N ASP A 18 9.56 56.84 8.33
CA ASP A 18 10.93 56.32 8.17
C ASP A 18 11.09 54.93 8.82
N GLU A 19 10.46 54.71 9.98
CA GLU A 19 10.46 53.39 10.63
C GLU A 19 9.69 52.35 9.84
N ILE A 20 8.61 52.77 9.14
CA ILE A 20 7.86 51.86 8.27
C ILE A 20 8.70 51.51 7.04
N VAL A 21 9.40 52.47 6.43
CA VAL A 21 10.31 52.19 5.31
C VAL A 21 11.42 51.26 5.72
N ALA A 22 12.09 51.51 6.85
CA ALA A 22 13.12 50.60 7.39
C ALA A 22 12.56 49.22 7.74
N GLY A 23 11.33 49.18 8.27
CA GLY A 23 10.63 47.96 8.60
C GLY A 23 10.23 47.11 7.39
N LEU A 24 9.83 47.76 6.30
CA LEU A 24 9.55 47.09 5.03
C LEU A 24 10.84 46.53 4.39
N GLN A 25 11.93 47.29 4.45
CA GLN A 25 13.25 46.87 3.95
C GLN A 25 13.83 45.68 4.75
N SER A 26 13.62 45.66 6.07
CA SER A 26 14.10 44.58 6.96
C SER A 26 13.15 43.41 7.05
N GLY A 27 11.97 43.42 6.41
CA GLY A 27 10.98 42.37 6.51
C GLY A 27 10.17 42.37 7.82
N ARG A 28 10.33 43.37 8.69
CA ARG A 28 9.53 43.54 9.91
C ARG A 28 8.07 43.80 9.59
N PHE A 29 7.81 44.63 8.57
CA PHE A 29 6.49 44.89 8.02
C PHE A 29 6.36 44.29 6.63
N VAL A 30 5.14 43.89 6.26
CA VAL A 30 4.82 43.37 4.94
C VAL A 30 3.83 44.30 4.23
N ALA A 31 3.85 44.27 2.91
CA ALA A 31 3.03 45.20 2.09
C ALA A 31 1.51 45.03 2.35
N SER A 32 1.09 43.88 2.86
CA SER A 32 -0.31 43.58 3.22
C SER A 32 -0.68 44.01 4.64
N ASP A 33 0.25 44.52 5.46
CA ASP A 33 -0.08 45.04 6.77
C ASP A 33 -0.98 46.24 6.64
N LEU A 34 -2.01 46.31 7.49
CA LEU A 34 -2.94 47.43 7.50
C LEU A 34 -2.33 48.61 8.23
N ALA A 35 -2.42 49.79 7.64
CA ALA A 35 -1.99 51.05 8.24
C ALA A 35 -3.13 52.05 8.29
N TRP A 36 -3.10 52.92 9.30
CA TRP A 36 -4.04 54.01 9.48
C TRP A 36 -3.31 55.23 10.08
N ARG A 37 -3.70 56.41 9.64
CA ARG A 37 -3.26 57.69 10.22
C ARG A 37 -4.44 58.64 10.41
N ASP A 38 -4.28 59.64 11.25
CA ASP A 38 -5.28 60.67 11.46
C ASP A 38 -5.72 61.28 10.14
N GLY A 39 -7.05 61.35 9.94
CA GLY A 39 -7.69 61.84 8.71
C GLY A 39 -8.08 60.76 7.71
N MET A 40 -7.75 59.46 7.94
CA MET A 40 -8.22 58.39 7.09
C MET A 40 -9.52 57.78 7.62
N ALA A 41 -10.47 57.54 6.72
CA ALA A 41 -11.76 56.95 7.06
C ALA A 41 -11.66 55.46 7.43
N THR A 42 -10.70 54.70 6.86
CA THR A 42 -10.53 53.25 7.05
C THR A 42 -9.06 52.88 7.02
N TRP A 43 -8.76 51.70 7.57
CA TRP A 43 -7.45 51.09 7.44
C TRP A 43 -7.21 50.65 6.00
N SER A 44 -6.01 50.85 5.47
CA SER A 44 -5.62 50.36 4.14
C SER A 44 -4.27 49.69 4.17
N PRO A 45 -4.02 48.71 3.27
CA PRO A 45 -2.73 48.03 3.17
C PRO A 45 -1.59 49.03 2.90
N LEU A 46 -0.40 48.76 3.45
CA LEU A 46 0.81 49.57 3.19
C LEU A 46 1.15 49.66 1.68
N SER A 47 0.79 48.61 0.90
CA SER A 47 0.92 48.61 -0.56
C SER A 47 0.16 49.73 -1.28
N ASP A 48 -0.92 50.24 -0.70
CA ASP A 48 -1.80 51.21 -1.32
C ASP A 48 -1.35 52.67 -1.04
N TRP A 49 -0.38 52.81 -0.13
CA TRP A 49 0.15 54.11 0.24
C TRP A 49 1.20 54.56 -0.77
N SER A 50 0.99 55.73 -1.37
CA SER A 50 1.90 56.30 -2.37
C SER A 50 3.32 56.50 -1.82
N GLU A 51 3.42 56.79 -0.51
CA GLU A 51 4.68 57.05 0.21
C GLU A 51 5.58 55.81 0.31
N PHE A 52 5.00 54.60 0.23
CA PHE A 52 5.70 53.29 0.35
C PHE A 52 5.77 52.55 -0.96
N ARG A 53 5.17 53.05 -2.06
CA ARG A 53 5.30 52.47 -3.39
C ARG A 53 6.75 52.56 -3.87
N GLY A 54 7.36 51.39 -4.13
CA GLY A 54 8.74 51.32 -4.64
C GLY A 54 9.81 51.27 -3.56
N VAL A 55 9.45 51.34 -2.28
CA VAL A 55 10.34 50.83 -1.24
C VAL A 55 10.48 49.34 -1.50
N GLY A 56 11.68 48.96 -1.98
CA GLY A 56 11.96 47.57 -2.33
C GLY A 56 11.66 46.68 -1.14
N VAL A 57 10.47 46.12 -1.15
CA VAL A 57 10.21 44.94 -0.34
C VAL A 57 11.23 43.91 -0.86
N PRO A 58 12.20 43.47 -0.08
CA PRO A 58 12.90 42.25 -0.47
C PRO A 58 11.79 41.26 -0.83
N PRO A 59 11.85 40.57 -1.98
CA PRO A 59 10.84 39.56 -2.27
C PRO A 59 10.73 38.79 -0.97
N PRO A 60 9.50 38.62 -0.41
CA PRO A 60 9.33 37.93 0.86
C PRO A 60 10.22 36.72 0.74
N PRO A 61 11.19 36.47 1.68
CA PRO A 61 12.08 35.32 1.55
C PRO A 61 11.13 34.24 1.14
N SER A 62 11.28 33.78 -0.14
CA SER A 62 10.27 32.94 -0.75
C SER A 62 9.91 32.04 0.38
N ALA A 63 8.72 32.22 0.97
CA ALA A 63 8.26 31.28 1.93
C ALA A 63 8.30 30.04 1.07
N GLN A 64 9.48 29.41 1.07
CA GLN A 64 9.53 27.99 0.82
C GLN A 64 8.40 27.53 1.70
N PRO A 65 7.26 27.13 1.08
CA PRO A 65 6.13 26.66 1.87
C PRO A 65 6.86 25.81 2.86
N ALA A 66 6.87 26.26 4.17
CA ALA A 66 7.53 25.48 5.21
C ALA A 66 7.17 24.09 4.80
N GLU A 67 8.15 23.29 4.39
CA GLU A 67 7.89 21.94 3.97
C GLU A 67 7.04 21.34 5.08
N LEU A 68 5.74 21.65 5.04
CA LEU A 68 4.72 20.66 5.32
C LEU A 68 5.11 19.62 4.30
N GLY A 69 6.11 18.80 4.76
CA GLY A 69 6.94 17.99 3.89
C GLY A 69 6.01 17.47 2.88
N GLU A 70 6.20 17.95 1.64
CA GLU A 70 5.32 17.62 0.54
C GLU A 70 5.19 16.14 0.70
N VAL A 71 4.04 15.74 1.29
CA VAL A 71 3.84 14.36 1.70
C VAL A 71 3.87 13.68 0.36
N ALA A 72 5.07 13.21 0.04
CA ALA A 72 5.41 12.66 -1.27
C ALA A 72 4.25 11.76 -1.64
N PRO A 73 3.64 11.94 -2.82
CA PRO A 73 2.38 11.31 -3.16
C PRO A 73 2.46 9.87 -2.69
N ALA A 74 1.56 9.47 -1.80
CA ALA A 74 1.69 8.24 -1.03
C ALA A 74 1.65 7.07 -2.01
N MET A 75 2.81 6.63 -2.39
CA MET A 75 3.08 5.42 -3.18
C MET A 75 3.92 4.50 -2.32
N PRO A 76 3.81 3.18 -2.47
CA PRO A 76 4.68 2.25 -1.77
C PRO A 76 6.15 2.67 -1.89
N SER A 77 6.88 2.72 -0.78
CA SER A 77 8.29 3.14 -0.75
C SER A 77 9.19 2.36 -1.69
N TRP A 78 8.83 1.11 -2.00
CA TRP A 78 9.51 0.27 -2.99
C TRP A 78 9.54 0.87 -4.40
N GLU A 79 8.55 1.67 -4.77
CA GLU A 79 8.51 2.36 -6.07
C GLU A 79 9.65 3.37 -6.22
N ARG A 80 10.14 3.93 -5.12
CA ARG A 80 11.26 4.89 -5.11
C ARG A 80 12.61 4.22 -5.34
N GLY A 81 12.73 2.93 -5.02
CA GLY A 81 13.96 2.16 -5.20
C GLY A 81 13.89 0.81 -4.48
N ALA A 82 14.53 -0.21 -5.08
CA ALA A 82 14.66 -1.53 -4.46
C ALA A 82 15.79 -1.49 -3.43
N SER A 83 15.45 -1.39 -2.14
CA SER A 83 16.36 -1.47 -1.02
C SER A 83 15.68 -2.14 0.17
N PHE A 84 16.45 -2.71 1.09
CA PHE A 84 15.89 -3.33 2.29
C PHE A 84 15.09 -2.33 3.14
N SER A 85 15.56 -1.08 3.23
CA SER A 85 14.84 -0.01 3.92
C SER A 85 13.46 0.26 3.28
N ASN A 86 13.40 0.39 1.95
CA ASN A 86 12.15 0.62 1.24
C ASN A 86 11.24 -0.63 1.27
N TYR A 87 11.81 -1.83 1.35
CA TYR A 87 11.06 -3.06 1.55
C TYR A 87 10.30 -3.05 2.87
N VAL A 88 11.02 -2.81 3.98
CA VAL A 88 10.42 -2.72 5.32
C VAL A 88 9.43 -1.56 5.41
N ALA A 89 9.76 -0.40 4.82
CA ALA A 89 8.86 0.75 4.77
C ALA A 89 7.56 0.40 4.05
N THR A 90 7.63 -0.25 2.89
CA THR A 90 6.43 -0.66 2.13
C THR A 90 5.56 -1.63 2.91
N ILE A 91 6.14 -2.61 3.61
CA ILE A 91 5.37 -3.51 4.50
C ILE A 91 4.63 -2.70 5.56
N LYS A 92 5.30 -1.77 6.23
CA LYS A 92 4.69 -0.91 7.25
C LYS A 92 3.59 -0.02 6.66
N GLU A 93 3.83 0.60 5.52
CA GLU A 93 2.86 1.47 4.82
C GLU A 93 1.59 0.69 4.45
N VAL A 94 1.74 -0.50 3.86
CA VAL A 94 0.60 -1.35 3.49
C VAL A 94 -0.13 -1.89 4.71
N ALA A 95 0.59 -2.24 5.78
CA ALA A 95 -0.02 -2.82 6.97
C ALA A 95 -0.68 -1.78 7.88
N LEU A 96 -0.12 -0.58 8.01
CA LEU A 96 -0.55 0.42 9.00
C LEU A 96 -1.35 1.57 8.37
N ASP A 97 -1.11 1.92 7.11
CA ASP A 97 -1.81 3.00 6.40
C ASP A 97 -2.10 2.63 4.94
N PRO A 98 -2.88 1.56 4.69
CA PRO A 98 -3.20 1.12 3.33
C PRO A 98 -3.99 2.18 2.55
N VAL A 99 -4.84 2.96 3.20
CA VAL A 99 -5.65 4.00 2.54
C VAL A 99 -4.75 5.01 1.84
N ARG A 100 -3.79 5.57 2.58
CA ARG A 100 -2.86 6.55 2.05
C ARG A 100 -1.91 5.94 1.02
N THR A 101 -1.44 4.72 1.27
CA THR A 101 -0.50 4.01 0.41
C THR A 101 -1.06 3.77 -0.99
N PHE A 102 -2.36 3.44 -1.10
CA PHE A 102 -2.99 3.11 -2.37
C PHE A 102 -3.77 4.26 -3.01
N ALA A 103 -4.02 5.37 -2.29
CA ALA A 103 -4.80 6.51 -2.81
C ALA A 103 -4.24 7.12 -4.10
N ASN A 104 -2.91 7.10 -4.26
CA ASN A 104 -2.21 7.69 -5.40
C ASN A 104 -1.39 6.68 -6.21
N LEU A 105 -1.73 5.40 -6.14
CA LEU A 105 -1.04 4.38 -6.91
C LEU A 105 -1.29 4.63 -8.42
N ARG A 106 -0.24 5.11 -9.10
CA ARG A 106 -0.31 5.46 -10.52
C ARG A 106 -0.13 4.23 -11.41
N ASP A 107 -0.52 4.37 -12.68
CA ASP A 107 -0.09 3.44 -13.71
C ASP A 107 1.44 3.40 -13.81
N GLY A 108 1.96 2.22 -14.08
CA GLY A 108 3.40 2.02 -14.20
C GLY A 108 3.75 0.60 -14.60
N GLY A 109 5.04 0.35 -14.74
CA GLY A 109 5.55 -0.98 -15.09
C GLY A 109 5.33 -2.02 -14.00
N TYR A 110 5.42 -3.28 -14.39
CA TYR A 110 5.23 -4.43 -13.49
C TYR A 110 6.51 -4.86 -12.76
N ALA A 111 7.68 -4.38 -13.17
CA ALA A 111 8.95 -4.82 -12.63
C ALA A 111 9.08 -4.57 -11.11
N ARG A 112 8.63 -3.39 -10.64
CA ARG A 112 8.68 -3.05 -9.21
C ARG A 112 7.77 -3.93 -8.35
N PRO A 113 6.45 -4.06 -8.63
CA PRO A 113 5.59 -4.93 -7.84
C PRO A 113 6.00 -6.39 -7.92
N ILE A 114 6.46 -6.89 -9.08
CA ILE A 114 6.96 -8.26 -9.21
C ILE A 114 8.21 -8.47 -8.36
N SER A 115 9.18 -7.54 -8.42
CA SER A 115 10.39 -7.65 -7.60
C SER A 115 10.05 -7.60 -6.09
N PHE A 116 9.11 -6.76 -5.67
CA PHE A 116 8.63 -6.72 -4.29
C PHE A 116 8.05 -8.07 -3.86
N THR A 117 7.25 -8.70 -4.72
CA THR A 117 6.68 -10.02 -4.46
C THR A 117 7.77 -11.07 -4.27
N TYR A 118 8.79 -11.09 -5.13
CA TYR A 118 9.90 -12.04 -4.98
C TYR A 118 10.68 -11.80 -3.69
N TRP A 119 10.94 -10.55 -3.32
CA TRP A 119 11.59 -10.22 -2.05
C TRP A 119 10.76 -10.70 -0.85
N SER A 120 9.45 -10.61 -0.94
CA SER A 120 8.54 -11.07 0.13
C SER A 120 8.40 -12.58 0.19
N LEU A 121 8.46 -13.25 -0.95
CA LEU A 121 8.34 -14.71 -1.04
C LEU A 121 9.64 -15.44 -0.71
N LEU A 122 10.81 -14.82 -0.94
CA LEU A 122 12.10 -15.45 -0.73
C LEU A 122 12.29 -16.00 0.69
N PRO A 123 12.05 -15.22 1.78
CA PRO A 123 12.13 -15.73 3.14
C PRO A 123 11.11 -16.86 3.39
N ALA A 124 9.91 -16.69 2.87
CA ALA A 124 8.82 -17.66 3.01
C ALA A 124 9.16 -18.99 2.33
N TRP A 125 9.69 -18.94 1.11
CA TRP A 125 10.15 -20.09 0.36
C TRP A 125 11.31 -20.80 1.08
N ALA A 126 12.31 -20.05 1.54
CA ALA A 126 13.48 -20.60 2.22
C ALA A 126 13.10 -21.27 3.55
N LEU A 127 12.32 -20.60 4.40
CA LEU A 127 11.86 -21.15 5.68
C LEU A 127 10.90 -22.31 5.47
N GLY A 128 9.98 -22.22 4.52
CA GLY A 128 9.07 -23.31 4.19
C GLY A 128 9.81 -24.55 3.70
N SER A 129 10.75 -24.39 2.78
CA SER A 129 11.58 -25.49 2.28
C SER A 129 12.38 -26.15 3.40
N LEU A 130 12.99 -25.35 4.28
CA LEU A 130 13.76 -25.86 5.43
C LEU A 130 12.86 -26.62 6.42
N MET A 131 11.70 -26.08 6.74
CA MET A 131 10.74 -26.67 7.67
C MET A 131 10.21 -28.02 7.13
N TYR A 132 9.75 -28.05 5.88
CA TYR A 132 9.24 -29.28 5.26
C TYR A 132 10.33 -30.32 5.07
N ALA A 133 11.55 -29.91 4.68
CA ALA A 133 12.70 -30.78 4.61
C ALA A 133 13.05 -31.40 5.98
N GLY A 134 13.04 -30.58 7.04
CA GLY A 134 13.30 -31.02 8.41
C GLY A 134 12.25 -32.00 8.93
N VAL A 135 10.96 -31.69 8.68
CA VAL A 135 9.86 -32.61 9.05
C VAL A 135 9.97 -33.93 8.30
N ALA A 136 10.20 -33.89 6.98
CA ALA A 136 10.37 -35.10 6.17
C ALA A 136 11.56 -35.93 6.66
N PHE A 137 12.70 -35.29 6.94
CA PHE A 137 13.87 -35.98 7.50
C PHE A 137 13.57 -36.59 8.85
N PHE A 138 12.93 -35.90 9.78
CA PHE A 138 12.60 -36.38 11.11
C PHE A 138 11.65 -37.61 11.06
N VAL A 139 10.55 -37.49 10.29
CA VAL A 139 9.53 -38.54 10.15
C VAL A 139 10.14 -39.81 9.56
N LEU A 140 10.97 -39.67 8.53
CA LEU A 140 11.57 -40.81 7.84
C LEU A 140 12.75 -41.43 8.64
N SER A 141 13.53 -40.63 9.35
CA SER A 141 14.63 -41.12 10.20
C SER A 141 14.14 -41.79 11.49
N ALA A 142 12.96 -41.43 11.99
CA ALA A 142 12.33 -42.05 13.15
C ALA A 142 11.79 -43.48 12.86
N GLY A 143 12.06 -44.04 11.68
CA GLY A 143 11.60 -45.38 11.31
C GLY A 143 10.08 -45.48 11.14
N GLN A 144 9.36 -44.36 11.21
CA GLN A 144 7.96 -44.36 10.87
C GLN A 144 7.88 -44.44 9.33
N SER A 145 7.71 -45.69 8.84
CA SER A 145 7.21 -45.88 7.49
C SER A 145 5.88 -45.12 7.42
N VAL A 146 5.88 -43.95 6.79
CA VAL A 146 4.62 -43.30 6.40
C VAL A 146 3.92 -44.37 5.57
N SER A 147 2.88 -44.98 6.13
CA SER A 147 1.99 -45.82 5.37
C SER A 147 1.29 -44.92 4.36
N LEU A 148 1.98 -44.70 3.24
CA LEU A 148 1.42 -43.97 2.12
C LEU A 148 0.14 -44.72 1.71
N PRO A 149 -0.94 -43.96 1.40
CA PRO A 149 -2.14 -44.57 0.84
C PRO A 149 -1.69 -45.50 -0.28
N LYS A 150 -2.30 -46.68 -0.38
CA LYS A 150 -2.02 -47.67 -1.46
C LYS A 150 -2.40 -47.13 -2.86
N ASP A 151 -2.36 -45.82 -3.04
CA ASP A 151 -2.61 -45.15 -4.28
C ASP A 151 -1.40 -45.36 -5.22
N PRO A 152 -1.62 -45.98 -6.40
CA PRO A 152 -0.57 -46.16 -7.40
C PRO A 152 0.21 -44.84 -7.72
N ALA A 153 -0.46 -43.69 -7.67
CA ALA A 153 0.17 -42.40 -7.88
C ALA A 153 1.21 -42.01 -6.81
N MET A 154 1.14 -42.63 -5.64
CA MET A 154 2.06 -42.40 -4.52
C MET A 154 3.11 -43.50 -4.33
N GLN A 155 2.99 -44.64 -5.05
CA GLN A 155 3.91 -45.78 -4.91
C GLN A 155 5.35 -45.45 -5.29
N TRP A 156 5.58 -44.45 -6.16
CA TRP A 156 6.93 -43.99 -6.53
C TRP A 156 7.68 -43.33 -5.38
N LEU A 157 6.96 -42.89 -4.32
CA LEU A 157 7.56 -42.38 -3.07
C LEU A 157 7.99 -43.49 -2.13
N SER A 158 7.49 -44.74 -2.32
CA SER A 158 7.88 -45.87 -1.50
C SER A 158 9.33 -46.25 -1.80
N GLY A 159 10.20 -46.16 -0.79
CA GLY A 159 11.65 -46.40 -0.93
C GLY A 159 12.50 -45.16 -1.20
N THR A 160 11.90 -43.94 -1.32
CA THR A 160 12.68 -42.72 -1.44
C THR A 160 13.36 -42.35 -0.11
N THR A 161 14.58 -41.83 -0.21
CA THR A 161 15.29 -41.34 0.98
C THR A 161 14.66 -40.01 1.49
N PRO A 162 14.80 -39.69 2.79
CA PRO A 162 14.34 -38.43 3.34
C PRO A 162 14.86 -37.22 2.55
N LEU A 163 16.10 -37.29 2.07
CA LEU A 163 16.72 -36.24 1.27
C LEU A 163 16.04 -36.08 -0.09
N ALA A 164 15.67 -37.17 -0.74
CA ALA A 164 14.97 -37.13 -2.01
C ALA A 164 13.55 -36.52 -1.86
N VAL A 165 12.82 -36.88 -0.81
CA VAL A 165 11.51 -36.26 -0.51
C VAL A 165 11.66 -34.76 -0.24
N ALA A 166 12.65 -34.35 0.55
CA ALA A 166 12.95 -32.95 0.81
C ALA A 166 13.29 -32.19 -0.49
N ALA A 167 14.10 -32.78 -1.37
CA ALA A 167 14.44 -32.22 -2.66
C ALA A 167 13.22 -32.03 -3.58
N ILE A 168 12.32 -33.03 -3.63
CA ILE A 168 11.08 -32.98 -4.40
C ILE A 168 10.17 -31.81 -3.90
N ILE A 169 9.97 -31.77 -2.57
CA ILE A 169 9.15 -30.69 -1.98
C ILE A 169 9.75 -29.31 -2.24
N SER A 170 11.06 -29.15 -2.04
CA SER A 170 11.74 -27.88 -2.31
C SER A 170 11.71 -27.50 -3.79
N GLY A 171 11.85 -28.47 -4.68
CA GLY A 171 11.72 -28.28 -6.13
C GLY A 171 10.32 -27.83 -6.52
N PHE A 172 9.28 -28.47 -5.98
CA PHE A 172 7.89 -28.06 -6.21
C PHE A 172 7.60 -26.65 -5.71
N LEU A 173 8.05 -26.30 -4.50
CA LEU A 173 7.96 -24.95 -3.98
C LEU A 173 8.75 -23.94 -4.83
N GLY A 174 9.90 -24.36 -5.39
CA GLY A 174 10.68 -23.56 -6.33
C GLY A 174 9.93 -23.27 -7.63
N VAL A 175 9.22 -24.25 -8.18
CA VAL A 175 8.36 -24.06 -9.37
C VAL A 175 7.25 -23.04 -9.07
N ILE A 176 6.58 -23.19 -7.92
CA ILE A 176 5.55 -22.21 -7.49
C ILE A 176 6.15 -20.83 -7.36
N PHE A 177 7.34 -20.71 -6.75
CA PHE A 177 8.04 -19.43 -6.62
C PHE A 177 8.30 -18.79 -7.99
N VAL A 178 8.80 -19.53 -8.97
CA VAL A 178 9.05 -19.03 -10.34
C VAL A 178 7.75 -18.62 -11.04
N LEU A 179 6.67 -19.39 -10.85
CA LEU A 179 5.37 -19.15 -11.49
C LEU A 179 4.54 -18.06 -10.78
N THR A 180 4.98 -17.56 -9.63
CA THR A 180 4.23 -16.56 -8.86
C THR A 180 3.80 -15.33 -9.66
N PRO A 181 4.63 -14.70 -10.53
CA PRO A 181 4.16 -13.57 -11.34
C PRO A 181 2.99 -13.94 -12.26
N LEU A 182 3.02 -15.13 -12.84
CA LEU A 182 1.92 -15.61 -13.67
C LEU A 182 0.61 -15.69 -12.85
N PHE A 183 0.68 -16.27 -11.66
CA PHE A 183 -0.48 -16.35 -10.76
C PHE A 183 -0.95 -14.96 -10.30
N GLN A 184 -0.04 -14.02 -10.11
CA GLN A 184 -0.40 -12.64 -9.80
C GLN A 184 -1.15 -11.96 -10.94
N PHE A 185 -0.69 -12.12 -12.19
CA PHE A 185 -1.38 -11.57 -13.35
C PHE A 185 -2.77 -12.20 -13.54
N LEU A 186 -2.87 -13.52 -13.41
CA LEU A 186 -4.16 -14.22 -13.51
C LEU A 186 -5.11 -13.80 -12.38
N GLY A 187 -4.61 -13.74 -11.15
CA GLY A 187 -5.38 -13.28 -9.98
C GLY A 187 -5.87 -11.83 -10.14
N ALA A 188 -4.99 -10.96 -10.64
CA ALA A 188 -5.35 -9.57 -10.91
C ALA A 188 -6.37 -9.45 -12.05
N ALA A 189 -6.28 -10.28 -13.10
CA ALA A 189 -7.25 -10.34 -14.18
C ALA A 189 -8.63 -10.77 -13.66
N PHE A 190 -8.65 -11.81 -12.83
CA PHE A 190 -9.88 -12.28 -12.18
C PHE A 190 -10.48 -11.19 -11.27
N THR A 191 -9.67 -10.56 -10.44
CA THR A 191 -10.09 -9.44 -9.59
C THR A 191 -10.66 -8.29 -10.42
N HIS A 192 -9.95 -7.88 -11.47
CA HIS A 192 -10.39 -6.80 -12.34
C HIS A 192 -11.72 -7.12 -13.01
N LEU A 193 -11.89 -8.35 -13.49
CA LEU A 193 -13.13 -8.84 -14.10
C LEU A 193 -14.31 -8.76 -13.11
N LEU A 194 -14.11 -9.18 -11.85
CA LEU A 194 -15.14 -9.12 -10.82
C LEU A 194 -15.52 -7.67 -10.43
N LEU A 195 -14.64 -6.71 -10.66
CA LEU A 195 -14.89 -5.29 -10.40
C LEU A 195 -15.55 -4.56 -11.58
N LEU A 196 -15.50 -5.10 -12.81
CA LEU A 196 -16.06 -4.46 -14.02
C LEU A 196 -17.53 -3.99 -13.88
N PRO A 197 -18.45 -4.75 -13.22
CA PRO A 197 -19.84 -4.32 -13.06
C PRO A 197 -19.98 -2.97 -12.35
N TRP A 198 -19.00 -2.60 -11.53
CA TRP A 198 -18.98 -1.36 -10.75
C TRP A 198 -18.31 -0.19 -11.47
N LYS A 199 -17.90 -0.37 -12.74
CA LYS A 199 -17.19 0.64 -13.56
C LYS A 199 -15.95 1.19 -12.85
N PRO A 200 -14.91 0.37 -12.63
CA PRO A 200 -13.71 0.77 -11.95
C PRO A 200 -12.99 1.90 -12.69
N ALA A 201 -12.52 2.92 -11.95
CA ALA A 201 -11.77 4.02 -12.54
C ALA A 201 -10.31 3.66 -12.86
N GLY A 202 -9.75 2.69 -12.11
CA GLY A 202 -8.36 2.26 -12.27
C GLY A 202 -8.18 1.27 -13.43
N SER A 203 -7.00 1.31 -14.04
CA SER A 203 -6.59 0.39 -15.10
C SER A 203 -6.30 -1.03 -14.59
N TYR A 204 -6.21 -1.99 -15.51
CA TYR A 204 -5.74 -3.34 -15.19
C TYR A 204 -4.32 -3.33 -14.59
N ALA A 205 -3.44 -2.47 -15.09
CA ALA A 205 -2.08 -2.33 -14.55
C ALA A 205 -2.10 -1.89 -13.09
N GLN A 206 -2.97 -0.95 -12.74
CA GLN A 206 -3.17 -0.54 -11.35
C GLN A 206 -3.75 -1.66 -10.49
N THR A 207 -4.66 -2.48 -11.02
CA THR A 207 -5.16 -3.69 -10.33
C THR A 207 -4.02 -4.66 -10.01
N CYS A 208 -3.15 -4.94 -10.99
CA CYS A 208 -1.99 -5.82 -10.80
C CYS A 208 -1.05 -5.29 -9.70
N ARG A 209 -0.75 -3.99 -9.74
CA ARG A 209 0.14 -3.34 -8.78
C ARG A 209 -0.46 -3.32 -7.37
N ALA A 210 -1.74 -2.96 -7.24
CA ALA A 210 -2.46 -2.98 -5.99
C ALA A 210 -2.49 -4.38 -5.38
N ASN A 211 -2.84 -5.38 -6.18
CA ASN A 211 -2.87 -6.77 -5.75
C ASN A 211 -1.49 -7.26 -5.29
N ALA A 212 -0.43 -6.97 -6.07
CA ALA A 212 0.93 -7.37 -5.75
C ALA A 212 1.39 -6.79 -4.40
N TYR A 213 1.25 -5.47 -4.18
CA TYR A 213 1.67 -4.85 -2.92
C TYR A 213 0.80 -5.27 -1.74
N ALA A 214 -0.53 -5.31 -1.90
CA ALA A 214 -1.45 -5.67 -0.83
C ALA A 214 -1.29 -7.14 -0.37
N THR A 215 -0.93 -8.05 -1.29
CA THR A 215 -0.72 -9.46 -0.94
C THR A 215 0.69 -9.73 -0.46
N ALA A 216 1.70 -9.24 -1.19
CA ALA A 216 3.09 -9.57 -0.90
C ALA A 216 3.61 -8.99 0.43
N ALA A 217 3.07 -7.84 0.88
CA ALA A 217 3.45 -7.26 2.16
C ALA A 217 3.22 -8.20 3.36
N PHE A 218 2.30 -9.14 3.25
CA PHE A 218 1.96 -10.09 4.32
C PHE A 218 2.61 -11.47 4.16
N MET A 219 3.18 -11.77 2.99
CA MET A 219 3.80 -13.07 2.71
C MET A 219 4.87 -13.49 3.72
N PRO A 220 5.75 -12.61 4.24
CA PRO A 220 6.74 -13.01 5.24
C PRO A 220 6.11 -13.55 6.53
N PHE A 221 4.87 -13.17 6.84
CA PHE A 221 4.19 -13.54 8.08
C PHE A 221 3.32 -14.80 7.95
N VAL A 222 2.96 -15.20 6.71
CA VAL A 222 2.09 -16.35 6.44
C VAL A 222 2.70 -17.67 6.95
N PHE A 223 4.03 -17.78 6.93
CA PHE A 223 4.74 -18.98 7.35
C PHE A 223 5.01 -19.07 8.86
N ILE A 224 4.66 -18.02 9.61
CA ILE A 224 4.75 -18.04 11.07
C ILE A 224 3.37 -18.44 11.62
N PRO A 225 3.19 -19.66 12.20
CA PRO A 225 1.86 -20.22 12.48
C PRO A 225 0.94 -19.29 13.27
N CYS A 226 1.44 -18.67 14.34
CA CYS A 226 0.63 -17.78 15.16
C CYS A 226 0.31 -16.45 14.45
N LEU A 227 1.25 -15.90 13.66
CA LEU A 227 1.07 -14.65 12.95
C LEU A 227 0.13 -14.79 11.75
N ASN A 228 0.05 -15.95 11.14
CA ASN A 228 -0.82 -16.20 10.00
C ASN A 228 -2.30 -15.94 10.33
N TYR A 229 -2.75 -16.32 11.53
CA TYR A 229 -4.13 -16.07 11.96
C TYR A 229 -4.50 -14.58 12.04
N ILE A 230 -3.51 -13.70 12.20
CA ILE A 230 -3.69 -12.25 12.19
C ILE A 230 -3.39 -11.67 10.81
N ALA A 231 -2.30 -12.13 10.18
CA ALA A 231 -1.83 -11.60 8.91
C ALA A 231 -2.82 -11.86 7.76
N ALA A 232 -3.43 -13.05 7.69
CA ALA A 232 -4.34 -13.41 6.60
C ALA A 232 -5.64 -12.58 6.60
N PRO A 233 -6.37 -12.39 7.72
CA PRO A 233 -7.51 -11.47 7.75
C PRO A 233 -7.11 -10.03 7.42
N TRP A 234 -5.98 -9.56 7.95
CA TRP A 234 -5.50 -8.20 7.70
C TRP A 234 -5.07 -7.99 6.25
N GLN A 235 -4.45 -8.98 5.62
CA GLN A 235 -4.17 -8.98 4.18
C GLN A 235 -5.45 -8.79 3.37
N MET A 236 -6.54 -9.49 3.72
CA MET A 236 -7.83 -9.30 3.04
C MET A 236 -8.33 -7.86 3.18
N VAL A 237 -8.24 -7.27 4.36
CA VAL A 237 -8.59 -5.85 4.59
C VAL A 237 -7.73 -4.94 3.72
N ALA A 238 -6.42 -5.16 3.66
CA ALA A 238 -5.51 -4.37 2.83
C ALA A 238 -5.85 -4.49 1.34
N VAL A 239 -6.19 -5.69 0.84
CA VAL A 239 -6.63 -5.91 -0.54
C VAL A 239 -7.93 -5.16 -0.83
N ILE A 240 -8.92 -5.22 0.06
CA ILE A 240 -10.19 -4.50 -0.11
C ILE A 240 -9.94 -2.99 -0.18
N ILE A 241 -9.13 -2.46 0.74
CA ILE A 241 -8.78 -1.03 0.76
C ILE A 241 -8.02 -0.66 -0.51
N ALA A 242 -7.01 -1.44 -0.91
CA ALA A 242 -6.22 -1.19 -2.11
C ALA A 242 -7.10 -1.03 -3.35
N HIS A 243 -8.01 -1.99 -3.60
CA HIS A 243 -8.90 -1.92 -4.75
C HIS A 243 -9.96 -0.82 -4.62
N SER A 244 -10.46 -0.56 -3.42
CA SER A 244 -11.37 0.57 -3.16
C SER A 244 -10.73 1.90 -3.52
N GLN A 245 -9.49 2.14 -3.09
CA GLN A 245 -8.76 3.40 -3.35
C GLN A 245 -8.37 3.53 -4.83
N VAL A 246 -7.78 2.50 -5.41
CA VAL A 246 -7.29 2.51 -6.80
C VAL A 246 -8.44 2.68 -7.79
N HIS A 247 -9.54 1.98 -7.59
CA HIS A 247 -10.68 1.99 -8.51
C HIS A 247 -11.74 3.04 -8.14
N ARG A 248 -11.57 3.74 -7.01
CA ARG A 248 -12.54 4.72 -6.48
C ARG A 248 -13.95 4.12 -6.32
N ILE A 249 -14.01 2.88 -5.88
CA ILE A 249 -15.23 2.13 -5.64
C ILE A 249 -15.45 2.03 -4.12
N ALA A 250 -16.71 2.13 -3.68
CA ALA A 250 -17.04 1.93 -2.27
C ALA A 250 -16.56 0.55 -1.79
N TRP A 251 -15.93 0.47 -0.62
CA TRP A 251 -15.31 -0.74 -0.07
C TRP A 251 -16.26 -1.96 -0.01
N TRP A 252 -17.54 -1.75 0.29
CA TRP A 252 -18.52 -2.83 0.36
C TRP A 252 -18.78 -3.48 -1.00
N LYS A 253 -18.66 -2.75 -2.12
CA LYS A 253 -18.74 -3.29 -3.49
C LYS A 253 -17.57 -4.22 -3.78
N VAL A 254 -16.37 -3.83 -3.30
CA VAL A 254 -15.16 -4.66 -3.39
C VAL A 254 -15.35 -5.94 -2.57
N VAL A 255 -15.92 -5.85 -1.35
CA VAL A 255 -16.23 -7.02 -0.51
C VAL A 255 -17.20 -7.97 -1.22
N ILE A 256 -18.26 -7.44 -1.81
CA ILE A 256 -19.21 -8.27 -2.58
C ILE A 256 -18.46 -9.01 -3.69
N SER A 257 -17.65 -8.31 -4.48
CA SER A 257 -16.95 -8.88 -5.62
C SER A 257 -15.88 -9.91 -5.24
N LEU A 258 -15.06 -9.62 -4.24
CA LEU A 258 -13.88 -10.45 -3.93
C LEU A 258 -14.12 -11.48 -2.82
N VAL A 259 -15.17 -11.33 -2.03
CA VAL A 259 -15.47 -12.24 -0.91
C VAL A 259 -16.79 -12.94 -1.14
N VAL A 260 -17.90 -12.20 -1.27
CA VAL A 260 -19.24 -12.79 -1.30
C VAL A 260 -19.45 -13.63 -2.56
N LEU A 261 -19.18 -13.09 -3.75
CA LEU A 261 -19.38 -13.82 -5.00
C LEU A 261 -18.55 -15.09 -5.08
N PRO A 262 -17.22 -15.09 -4.82
CA PRO A 262 -16.44 -16.32 -4.84
C PRO A 262 -16.91 -17.33 -3.79
N CYS A 263 -17.26 -16.89 -2.57
CA CYS A 263 -17.80 -17.78 -1.54
C CYS A 263 -19.11 -18.44 -1.98
N CYS A 264 -20.04 -17.67 -2.56
CA CYS A 264 -21.30 -18.22 -3.06
C CYS A 264 -21.07 -19.24 -4.19
N CYS A 265 -20.14 -18.96 -5.12
CA CYS A 265 -19.78 -19.90 -6.18
C CYS A 265 -19.20 -21.20 -5.60
N VAL A 266 -18.26 -21.11 -4.66
CA VAL A 266 -17.65 -22.27 -4.02
C VAL A 266 -18.70 -23.09 -3.26
N CYS A 267 -19.54 -22.43 -2.44
CA CYS A 267 -20.62 -23.11 -1.72
C CYS A 267 -21.63 -23.79 -2.68
N GLY A 268 -21.99 -23.13 -3.78
CA GLY A 268 -22.86 -23.69 -4.81
C GLY A 268 -22.24 -24.90 -5.49
N CYS A 269 -20.96 -24.86 -5.84
CA CYS A 269 -20.23 -26.01 -6.39
C CYS A 269 -20.19 -27.20 -5.41
N TYR A 270 -19.91 -26.96 -4.14
CA TYR A 270 -19.94 -28.00 -3.12
C TYR A 270 -21.34 -28.60 -2.95
N ALA A 271 -22.38 -27.79 -2.91
CA ALA A 271 -23.76 -28.27 -2.82
C ALA A 271 -24.13 -29.18 -4.00
N MET A 272 -23.75 -28.78 -5.23
CA MET A 272 -23.96 -29.61 -6.42
C MET A 272 -23.18 -30.93 -6.36
N LEU A 273 -21.92 -30.87 -5.91
CA LEU A 273 -21.09 -32.07 -5.75
C LEU A 273 -21.70 -33.04 -4.71
N PHE A 274 -22.12 -32.54 -3.56
CA PHE A 274 -22.78 -33.35 -2.53
C PHE A 274 -24.09 -33.96 -3.04
N ALA A 275 -24.90 -33.18 -3.77
CA ALA A 275 -26.12 -33.71 -4.38
C ALA A 275 -25.84 -34.81 -5.40
N SER A 276 -24.79 -34.65 -6.22
CA SER A 276 -24.40 -35.69 -7.18
C SER A 276 -23.91 -37.00 -6.51
N ILE A 277 -23.15 -36.87 -5.42
CA ILE A 277 -22.67 -38.00 -4.64
C ILE A 277 -23.86 -38.69 -3.95
N ALA A 278 -24.76 -37.94 -3.31
CA ALA A 278 -25.94 -38.48 -2.66
C ALA A 278 -26.84 -39.29 -3.63
N ASN A 279 -26.95 -38.84 -4.88
CA ASN A 279 -27.70 -39.59 -5.90
C ASN A 279 -27.02 -40.89 -6.37
N GLN A 280 -25.74 -41.07 -6.10
CA GLN A 280 -25.01 -42.32 -6.44
C GLN A 280 -25.17 -43.41 -5.37
N PHE A 281 -25.65 -43.07 -4.17
CA PHE A 281 -25.94 -43.97 -3.07
C PHE A 281 -27.45 -43.97 -2.75
N PRO A 282 -28.32 -44.57 -3.62
CA PRO A 282 -29.73 -44.69 -3.29
C PRO A 282 -29.85 -45.63 -2.07
N HIS A 283 -30.66 -45.22 -1.09
CA HIS A 283 -30.96 -45.95 0.13
C HIS A 283 -31.70 -47.25 -0.18
#